data_0fff59a309714803988f46d0d415aa7f
#
_entry.id   0fff59a309714803988f46d0d415aa7f
#
_cell.length_a   1.000
_cell.length_b   1.000
_cell.length_c   1.000
_cell.angle_alpha   90.00
_cell.angle_beta   90.00
_cell.angle_gamma   90.00
#
_symmetry.space_group_name_H-M   'P 1'
#
loop_
_entity.id
_entity.type
_entity.pdbx_description
1 polymer ?
#
loop_
_entity_poly.entity_id
_entity_poly.type
_entity_poly.pdbx_seq_one_letter_code
_entity_poly.pdbx_strand_id
1 'polypeptide(L)'
;MKWIVSIALVVATCLGGATGVALAAGPVPPPDTIVDVTGDAANGFEIWHYDGSGEFPPTDSEARAECAEYDARLDRVRCRVEVRTWYRDLADLEQALDWAHPQ
;
A
#
# COMPACT_ATOMS: atom_id res chain seq x y z
N MET A 1 12.55 -28.34 14.21
CA MET A 1 12.63 -28.29 14.18
C MET A 1 12.34 -27.87 14.34
N LYS A 2 12.35 -27.88 13.88
CA LYS A 2 12.02 -27.76 13.82
C LYS A 2 11.58 -27.49 13.68
N TRP A 3 11.76 -27.83 13.59
CA TRP A 3 11.33 -27.67 13.19
C TRP A 3 11.11 -27.71 12.75
N ILE A 4 11.00 -27.79 12.71
CA ILE A 4 10.85 -27.92 12.34
C ILE A 4 10.60 -27.98 12.01
N VAL A 5 10.46 -28.16 11.78
CA VAL A 5 10.34 -28.35 11.54
C VAL A 5 9.96 -28.13 11.30
N SER A 6 9.97 -28.07 11.07
CA SER A 6 9.76 -28.11 10.87
C SER A 6 9.48 -27.97 10.61
N ILE A 7 9.39 -28.06 10.30
CA ILE A 7 9.25 -28.09 9.96
C ILE A 7 9.01 -28.28 9.68
N ALA A 8 8.62 -28.67 9.36
CA ALA A 8 8.61 -28.97 9.21
C ALA A 8 8.23 -28.99 8.97
N LEU A 9 8.13 -28.70 8.54
CA LEU A 9 7.95 -28.85 8.35
C LEU A 9 7.46 -28.59 8.12
N VAL A 10 7.14 -28.82 7.87
CA VAL A 10 6.89 -28.84 7.69
C VAL A 10 6.58 -28.69 7.26
N VAL A 11 6.28 -28.92 6.93
CA VAL A 11 6.27 -29.12 6.60
C VAL A 11 5.93 -29.18 6.22
N ALA A 12 5.54 -29.39 5.75
CA ALA A 12 5.47 -29.66 5.55
C ALA A 12 4.97 -29.66 5.31
N THR A 13 4.82 -29.54 4.94
CA THR A 13 4.52 -29.78 4.82
C THR A 13 4.07 -29.52 4.49
N CYS A 14 4.02 -29.64 4.05
CA CYS A 14 3.88 -29.77 3.73
C CYS A 14 3.54 -29.85 3.36
N LEU A 15 3.12 -29.85 3.01
CA LEU A 15 3.07 -30.27 2.78
C LEU A 15 2.66 -30.25 2.49
N GLY A 16 2.12 -30.42 2.10
CA GLY A 16 2.02 -30.66 1.95
C GLY A 16 1.58 -30.28 1.83
N GLY A 17 1.21 -30.21 1.46
CA GLY A 17 1.10 -30.08 1.48
C GLY A 17 0.76 -29.41 1.48
N ALA A 18 0.37 -29.48 1.16
CA ALA A 18 0.39 -28.93 1.34
C ALA A 18 0.36 -28.24 1.50
N THR A 19 0.05 -28.06 1.21
CA THR A 19 0.26 -27.32 1.51
C THR A 19 0.12 -26.57 1.47
N GLY A 20 -0.23 -26.54 1.07
CA GLY A 20 -0.22 -25.76 1.06
C GLY A 20 -0.62 -25.10 0.89
N VAL A 21 -1.06 -25.31 0.69
CA VAL A 21 -1.33 -24.52 0.68
C VAL A 21 -1.80 -23.91 0.73
N ALA A 22 -2.05 -23.89 0.62
CA ALA A 22 -2.42 -23.19 0.84
C ALA A 22 -2.59 -22.54 0.64
N LEU A 23 -2.60 -22.49 0.31
CA LEU A 23 -2.76 -21.58 0.00
C LEU A 23 -3.56 -21.15 -0.43
N ALA A 24 -3.82 -21.97 -0.63
CA ALA A 24 -4.45 -21.17 -1.60
C ALA A 24 -5.36 -20.14 -1.05
N ALA A 25 -6.24 -20.51 -0.29
CA ALA A 25 -6.91 -19.43 0.41
C ALA A 25 -5.89 -18.86 1.35
N GLY A 26 -5.23 -17.84 0.94
CA GLY A 26 -4.33 -17.15 1.82
C GLY A 26 -5.05 -16.59 3.02
N PRO A 27 -4.34 -16.15 4.01
CA PRO A 27 -4.95 -15.49 5.15
C PRO A 27 -5.69 -14.24 4.70
N VAL A 28 -6.68 -13.85 5.50
CA VAL A 28 -7.42 -12.61 5.27
C VAL A 28 -6.42 -11.45 5.34
N PRO A 29 -6.45 -10.51 4.40
CA PRO A 29 -5.55 -9.36 4.46
C PRO A 29 -5.76 -8.54 5.73
N PRO A 30 -4.73 -7.85 6.21
CA PRO A 30 -4.91 -6.91 7.31
C PRO A 30 -5.98 -5.87 6.95
N PRO A 31 -6.73 -5.36 7.94
CA PRO A 31 -7.81 -4.41 7.65
C PRO A 31 -7.36 -3.14 6.93
N ASP A 32 -6.12 -2.70 7.14
CA ASP A 32 -5.58 -1.50 6.53
C ASP A 32 -4.95 -1.72 5.15
N THR A 33 -5.06 -2.93 4.60
CA THR A 33 -4.57 -3.21 3.26
C THR A 33 -5.28 -2.34 2.24
N ILE A 34 -4.53 -1.64 1.39
CA ILE A 34 -5.10 -0.81 0.34
C ILE A 34 -5.61 -1.73 -0.77
N VAL A 35 -6.90 -1.60 -1.09
CA VAL A 35 -7.54 -2.44 -2.10
C VAL A 35 -7.96 -1.65 -3.34
N ASP A 36 -8.06 -0.32 -3.24
CA ASP A 36 -8.43 0.52 -4.37
C ASP A 36 -7.88 1.92 -4.19
N VAL A 37 -7.47 2.53 -5.29
CA VAL A 37 -7.02 3.92 -5.33
C VAL A 37 -7.64 4.54 -6.55
N THR A 38 -8.34 5.67 -6.38
CA THR A 38 -8.95 6.42 -7.48
C THR A 38 -8.54 7.88 -7.39
N GLY A 39 -8.79 8.62 -8.47
CA GLY A 39 -8.45 10.02 -8.51
C GLY A 39 -7.06 10.28 -9.04
N ASP A 40 -6.51 11.44 -8.74
CA ASP A 40 -5.17 11.82 -9.16
C ASP A 40 -4.60 12.90 -8.23
N ALA A 41 -3.33 13.23 -8.43
CA ALA A 41 -2.65 14.20 -7.56
C ALA A 41 -3.27 15.59 -7.67
N ALA A 42 -3.70 15.99 -8.86
CA ALA A 42 -4.19 17.34 -9.08
C ALA A 42 -5.59 17.55 -8.49
N ASN A 43 -6.41 16.51 -8.46
CA ASN A 43 -7.80 16.61 -8.00
C ASN A 43 -8.05 15.89 -6.68
N GLY A 44 -7.06 15.16 -6.20
CA GLY A 44 -7.15 14.41 -4.96
C GLY A 44 -7.31 12.93 -5.21
N PHE A 45 -6.62 12.14 -4.41
CA PHE A 45 -6.75 10.68 -4.43
C PHE A 45 -7.80 10.24 -3.42
N GLU A 46 -8.43 9.09 -3.71
CA GLU A 46 -9.26 8.36 -2.74
C GLU A 46 -8.62 7.01 -2.55
N ILE A 47 -8.29 6.67 -1.32
CA ILE A 47 -7.61 5.42 -0.98
C ILE A 47 -8.57 4.59 -0.15
N TRP A 48 -8.88 3.37 -0.61
CA TRP A 48 -9.81 2.50 0.08
C TRP A 48 -9.08 1.28 0.63
N HIS A 49 -9.43 0.91 1.85
CA HIS A 49 -8.81 -0.19 2.57
C HIS A 49 -9.73 -1.40 2.60
N TYR A 50 -9.14 -2.56 2.92
CA TYR A 50 -9.87 -3.83 2.94
C TYR A 50 -11.08 -3.79 3.88
N ASP A 51 -10.97 -3.07 4.99
CA ASP A 51 -12.06 -2.96 5.99
C ASP A 51 -13.16 -1.98 5.58
N GLY A 52 -13.05 -1.37 4.40
CA GLY A 52 -14.02 -0.40 3.90
C GLY A 52 -13.73 1.05 4.29
N SER A 53 -12.72 1.29 5.10
CA SER A 53 -12.35 2.66 5.45
C SER A 53 -11.67 3.36 4.28
N GLY A 54 -11.74 4.69 4.26
CA GLY A 54 -11.17 5.49 3.19
C GLY A 54 -10.27 6.59 3.73
N GLU A 55 -9.30 7.00 2.91
CA GLU A 55 -8.44 8.15 3.18
C GLU A 55 -8.50 9.08 1.99
N PHE A 56 -8.52 10.36 2.25
CA PHE A 56 -8.70 11.38 1.22
C PHE A 56 -7.62 12.46 1.38
N PRO A 57 -6.37 12.17 0.95
CA PRO A 57 -5.30 13.15 1.09
C PRO A 57 -5.60 14.41 0.28
N PRO A 58 -5.01 15.54 0.65
CA PRO A 58 -5.20 16.77 -0.10
C PRO A 58 -4.62 16.65 -1.52
N THR A 59 -4.96 17.60 -2.37
CA THR A 59 -4.32 17.67 -3.70
C THR A 59 -2.83 17.93 -3.53
N ASP A 60 -2.04 17.64 -4.56
CA ASP A 60 -0.60 17.85 -4.50
C ASP A 60 -0.22 19.32 -4.30
N SER A 61 -0.99 20.24 -4.88
CA SER A 61 -0.72 21.65 -4.67
C SER A 61 -1.00 22.10 -3.24
N GLU A 62 -2.06 21.56 -2.63
CA GLU A 62 -2.35 21.82 -1.22
C GLU A 62 -1.25 21.27 -0.31
N ALA A 63 -0.80 20.04 -0.60
CA ALA A 63 0.25 19.43 0.19
C ALA A 63 1.57 20.22 0.06
N ARG A 64 1.90 20.69 -1.15
CA ARG A 64 3.10 21.52 -1.34
C ARG A 64 2.98 22.85 -0.64
N ALA A 65 1.78 23.43 -0.60
CA ALA A 65 1.56 24.67 0.12
C ALA A 65 1.82 24.50 1.62
N GLU A 66 1.44 23.36 2.18
CA GLU A 66 1.75 23.05 3.58
C GLU A 66 3.26 22.95 3.82
N CYS A 67 3.99 22.42 2.85
CA CYS A 67 5.45 22.35 2.95
C CYS A 67 6.09 23.72 3.12
N ALA A 68 5.50 24.75 2.52
CA ALA A 68 6.03 26.11 2.61
C ALA A 68 5.93 26.71 4.02
N GLU A 69 5.14 26.07 4.89
CA GLU A 69 4.93 26.56 6.25
C GLU A 69 6.06 26.21 7.21
N TYR A 70 6.94 25.29 6.81
CA TYR A 70 8.11 24.97 7.63
C TYR A 70 9.10 26.14 7.62
N ASP A 71 9.65 26.45 8.80
CA ASP A 71 10.57 27.57 8.93
C ASP A 71 11.93 27.29 8.29
N ALA A 72 12.45 26.09 8.47
CA ALA A 72 13.77 25.73 7.99
C ALA A 72 13.71 25.35 6.51
N ARG A 73 14.65 25.89 5.72
CA ARG A 73 14.71 25.62 4.28
C ARG A 73 14.84 24.13 3.98
N LEU A 74 15.66 23.43 4.77
CA LEU A 74 15.88 22.00 4.55
C LEU A 74 14.60 21.20 4.76
N ASP A 75 13.82 21.58 5.76
CA ASP A 75 12.53 20.93 6.03
C ASP A 75 11.55 21.16 4.90
N ARG A 76 11.53 22.37 4.34
CA ARG A 76 10.67 22.67 3.19
C ARG A 76 11.04 21.80 1.99
N VAL A 77 12.34 21.67 1.71
CA VAL A 77 12.82 20.85 0.58
C VAL A 77 12.45 19.38 0.80
N ARG A 78 12.72 18.87 2.00
CA ARG A 78 12.40 17.48 2.34
C ARG A 78 10.92 17.21 2.18
N CYS A 79 10.09 18.10 2.67
CA CYS A 79 8.63 17.97 2.56
C CYS A 79 8.19 17.88 1.10
N ARG A 80 8.71 18.77 0.24
CA ARG A 80 8.32 18.75 -1.18
C ARG A 80 8.77 17.47 -1.88
N VAL A 81 9.93 16.93 -1.52
CA VAL A 81 10.40 15.66 -2.08
C VAL A 81 9.48 14.53 -1.64
N GLU A 82 9.12 14.52 -0.37
CA GLU A 82 8.23 13.48 0.17
C GLU A 82 6.84 13.54 -0.48
N VAL A 83 6.30 14.75 -0.67
CA VAL A 83 5.01 14.91 -1.34
C VAL A 83 5.08 14.37 -2.77
N ARG A 84 6.10 14.76 -3.52
CA ARG A 84 6.25 14.31 -4.90
C ARG A 84 6.36 12.78 -4.99
N THR A 85 7.16 12.20 -4.11
CA THR A 85 7.39 10.76 -4.10
C THR A 85 6.11 10.01 -3.74
N TRP A 86 5.41 10.46 -2.70
CA TRP A 86 4.21 9.77 -2.23
C TRP A 86 3.10 9.82 -3.28
N TYR A 87 2.91 10.98 -3.91
CA TYR A 87 1.83 11.11 -4.91
C TYR A 87 2.15 10.34 -6.19
N ARG A 88 3.43 10.26 -6.56
CA ARG A 88 3.85 9.39 -7.67
C ARG A 88 3.60 7.92 -7.32
N ASP A 89 3.93 7.52 -6.10
CA ASP A 89 3.73 6.14 -5.68
C ASP A 89 2.25 5.77 -5.63
N LEU A 90 1.39 6.70 -5.22
CA LEU A 90 -0.06 6.47 -5.26
C LEU A 90 -0.56 6.28 -6.69
N ALA A 91 -0.07 7.07 -7.63
CA ALA A 91 -0.45 6.92 -9.03
C ALA A 91 0.00 5.58 -9.60
N ASP A 92 1.22 5.17 -9.24
CA ASP A 92 1.74 3.87 -9.66
C ASP A 92 0.94 2.73 -9.06
N LEU A 93 0.55 2.85 -7.80
CA LEU A 93 -0.28 1.84 -7.15
C LEU A 93 -1.66 1.76 -7.80
N GLU A 94 -2.27 2.91 -8.09
CA GLU A 94 -3.56 2.96 -8.78
C GLU A 94 -3.49 2.19 -10.10
N GLN A 95 -2.45 2.44 -10.89
CA GLN A 95 -2.26 1.78 -12.16
C GLN A 95 -2.06 0.27 -11.98
N ALA A 96 -1.28 -0.13 -10.99
CA ALA A 96 -1.04 -1.54 -10.71
C ALA A 96 -2.34 -2.25 -10.31
N LEU A 97 -3.17 -1.59 -9.50
CA LEU A 97 -4.45 -2.16 -9.11
C LEU A 97 -5.42 -2.27 -10.29
N ASP A 98 -5.41 -1.27 -11.17
CA ASP A 98 -6.24 -1.32 -12.38
C ASP A 98 -5.82 -2.48 -13.28
N TRP A 99 -4.53 -2.73 -13.41
CA TRP A 99 -4.04 -3.87 -14.19
C TRP A 99 -4.40 -5.20 -13.54
N ALA A 100 -4.40 -5.25 -12.21
CA ALA A 100 -4.72 -6.47 -11.47
C ALA A 100 -6.21 -6.79 -11.51
N HIS A 101 -7.06 -5.77 -11.72
CA HIS A 101 -8.52 -5.91 -11.70
C HIS A 101 -9.11 -5.36 -13.01
N PRO A 102 -8.82 -6.00 -14.16
CA PRO A 102 -9.31 -5.49 -15.43
C PRO A 102 -10.84 -5.49 -15.47
N GLN A 103 -11.39 -4.49 -16.13
CA GLN A 103 -12.84 -4.32 -16.28
C GLN A 103 -13.39 -5.26 -17.35
#